data_46b46f0729c55e997f5f4434bd64c4e9
#
_entry.id   46b46f0729c55e997f5f4434bd64c4e9
#
_cell.length_a   1.000
_cell.length_b   1.000
_cell.length_c   1.000
_cell.angle_alpha   90.00
_cell.angle_beta   90.00
_cell.angle_gamma   90.00
#
_symmetry.space_group_name_H-M   'P 1'
#
loop_
_entity.id
_entity.type
_entity.pdbx_description
1 polymer ?
#
loop_
_entity_poly.entity_id
_entity_poly.type
_entity_poly.pdbx_seq_one_letter_code
_entity_poly.pdbx_strand_id
1 'polypeptide(L)'
;MPRSKGMGSSKGRLGRLLGLFFVALAIPSAVLTWQAYSRLQWESFHQHQRLAEELLGHIDRRLREMVAREEARSFADYRFLVVEGAPEANFVQRSPLSGFPVDSDIPGLLGYFQVDAQGRFTTPLLPADPGVSALAYGVSTAELNQRQALREQLLHILSQDGLLSADRPAEQRKRE
;
A
#
# COMPACT_ATOMS: atom_id res chain seq x y z
N MET A 1 -85.11 47.38 -24.20
CA MET A 1 -84.21 46.79 -23.27
C MET A 1 -83.27 45.87 -24.04
N PRO A 2 -81.97 46.24 -24.29
CA PRO A 2 -80.99 45.32 -24.88
C PRO A 2 -80.11 44.74 -23.81
N ARG A 3 -79.94 43.42 -23.85
CA ARG A 3 -79.19 42.53 -23.00
C ARG A 3 -77.67 42.69 -23.26
N SER A 4 -76.90 43.16 -22.27
CA SER A 4 -75.47 43.13 -22.33
C SER A 4 -74.96 41.70 -22.14
N LYS A 5 -74.62 41.02 -23.20
CA LYS A 5 -73.99 39.71 -23.18
C LYS A 5 -72.68 39.80 -23.98
N GLY A 6 -71.52 39.94 -23.31
CA GLY A 6 -70.30 39.95 -24.11
C GLY A 6 -69.00 40.22 -23.41
N MET A 7 -68.88 40.20 -22.05
CA MET A 7 -67.59 40.60 -21.40
C MET A 7 -66.99 39.51 -20.58
N GLY A 8 -67.45 38.27 -20.57
CA GLY A 8 -66.95 37.16 -19.81
C GLY A 8 -65.95 36.23 -20.56
N SER A 9 -65.95 36.26 -21.90
CA SER A 9 -65.20 35.30 -22.72
C SER A 9 -63.70 35.66 -22.93
N SER A 10 -63.41 36.96 -22.90
CA SER A 10 -62.00 37.41 -23.19
C SER A 10 -61.03 37.16 -22.04
N LYS A 11 -61.48 37.31 -20.79
CA LYS A 11 -60.70 37.09 -19.59
C LYS A 11 -60.25 35.63 -19.42
N GLY A 12 -61.12 34.67 -19.76
CA GLY A 12 -60.81 33.23 -19.71
C GLY A 12 -59.84 32.78 -20.81
N ARG A 13 -59.86 33.42 -21.97
CA ARG A 13 -58.94 33.14 -23.07
C ARG A 13 -57.55 33.72 -22.74
N LEU A 14 -57.48 34.91 -22.18
CA LEU A 14 -56.22 35.53 -21.76
C LEU A 14 -55.51 34.73 -20.67
N GLY A 15 -56.26 34.25 -19.66
CA GLY A 15 -55.74 33.40 -18.59
C GLY A 15 -55.17 32.05 -19.10
N ARG A 16 -55.86 31.45 -20.08
CA ARG A 16 -55.38 30.19 -20.71
C ARG A 16 -54.10 30.43 -21.54
N LEU A 17 -54.01 31.52 -22.31
CA LEU A 17 -52.84 31.87 -23.07
C LEU A 17 -51.63 32.17 -22.16
N LEU A 18 -51.88 32.90 -21.05
CA LEU A 18 -50.82 33.18 -20.07
C LEU A 18 -50.34 31.89 -19.39
N GLY A 19 -51.27 30.99 -19.01
CA GLY A 19 -50.91 29.67 -18.44
C GLY A 19 -50.10 28.81 -19.41
N LEU A 20 -50.50 28.77 -20.69
CA LEU A 20 -49.77 28.07 -21.73
C LEU A 20 -48.36 28.63 -21.93
N PHE A 21 -48.21 29.95 -21.90
CA PHE A 21 -46.92 30.61 -22.00
C PHE A 21 -46.00 30.25 -20.81
N PHE A 22 -46.53 30.24 -19.58
CA PHE A 22 -45.76 29.84 -18.39
C PHE A 22 -45.35 28.37 -18.46
N VAL A 23 -46.25 27.48 -18.87
CA VAL A 23 -45.93 26.06 -19.03
C VAL A 23 -44.85 25.86 -20.12
N ALA A 24 -45.00 26.57 -21.25
CA ALA A 24 -44.01 26.51 -22.33
C ALA A 24 -42.61 27.01 -21.92
N LEU A 25 -42.52 27.92 -20.98
CA LEU A 25 -41.27 28.41 -20.45
C LEU A 25 -40.71 27.50 -19.32
N ALA A 26 -41.60 26.98 -18.46
CA ALA A 26 -41.23 26.17 -17.31
C ALA A 26 -40.67 24.79 -17.71
N ILE A 27 -41.25 24.15 -18.73
CA ILE A 27 -40.81 22.83 -19.18
C ILE A 27 -39.34 22.85 -19.66
N PRO A 28 -38.94 23.70 -20.63
CA PRO A 28 -37.55 23.73 -21.08
C PRO A 28 -36.59 24.17 -19.97
N SER A 29 -36.98 25.08 -19.07
CA SER A 29 -36.16 25.46 -17.92
C SER A 29 -35.93 24.31 -16.97
N ALA A 30 -36.96 23.52 -16.66
CA ALA A 30 -36.84 22.33 -15.82
C ALA A 30 -35.94 21.25 -16.46
N VAL A 31 -36.08 21.04 -17.77
CA VAL A 31 -35.24 20.08 -18.52
C VAL A 31 -33.78 20.51 -18.54
N LEU A 32 -33.51 21.80 -18.77
CA LEU A 32 -32.12 22.33 -18.74
C LEU A 32 -31.51 22.21 -17.36
N THR A 33 -32.26 22.51 -16.30
CA THR A 33 -31.79 22.36 -14.93
C THR A 33 -31.49 20.90 -14.60
N TRP A 34 -32.34 19.99 -15.01
CA TRP A 34 -32.12 18.56 -14.83
C TRP A 34 -30.88 18.08 -15.59
N GLN A 35 -30.72 18.48 -16.85
CA GLN A 35 -29.54 18.13 -17.64
C GLN A 35 -28.26 18.68 -17.05
N ALA A 36 -28.26 19.92 -16.55
CA ALA A 36 -27.10 20.52 -15.89
C ALA A 36 -26.75 19.75 -14.61
N TYR A 37 -27.75 19.40 -13.80
CA TYR A 37 -27.53 18.65 -12.56
C TYR A 37 -27.01 17.24 -12.81
N SER A 38 -27.57 16.53 -13.80
CA SER A 38 -27.12 15.18 -14.13
C SER A 38 -25.69 15.17 -14.70
N ARG A 39 -25.30 16.15 -15.51
CA ARG A 39 -23.93 16.27 -16.02
C ARG A 39 -22.92 16.48 -14.91
N LEU A 40 -23.21 17.32 -13.93
CA LEU A 40 -22.33 17.56 -12.78
C LEU A 40 -22.11 16.29 -11.95
N GLN A 41 -23.11 15.45 -11.77
CA GLN A 41 -22.96 14.18 -11.06
C GLN A 41 -22.04 13.18 -11.80
N TRP A 42 -22.18 13.09 -13.11
CA TRP A 42 -21.35 12.19 -13.93
C TRP A 42 -19.90 12.65 -13.99
N GLU A 43 -19.66 13.96 -14.06
CA GLU A 43 -18.32 14.52 -14.16
C GLU A 43 -17.51 14.35 -12.85
N SER A 44 -18.16 14.51 -11.70
CA SER A 44 -17.53 14.28 -10.40
C SER A 44 -17.16 12.81 -10.18
N PHE A 45 -17.97 11.87 -10.63
CA PHE A 45 -17.70 10.43 -10.51
C PHE A 45 -16.47 10.01 -11.34
N HIS A 46 -16.37 10.49 -12.57
CA HIS A 46 -15.23 10.19 -13.44
C HIS A 46 -13.90 10.83 -12.97
N GLN A 47 -13.96 11.99 -12.33
CA GLN A 47 -12.77 12.62 -11.76
C GLN A 47 -12.21 11.81 -10.59
N HIS A 48 -13.06 11.27 -9.72
CA HIS A 48 -12.64 10.44 -8.60
C HIS A 48 -12.05 9.11 -9.04
N GLN A 49 -12.58 8.50 -10.09
CA GLN A 49 -12.02 7.27 -10.65
C GLN A 49 -10.62 7.49 -11.25
N ARG A 50 -10.43 8.55 -12.03
CA ARG A 50 -9.12 8.88 -12.61
C ARG A 50 -8.06 9.16 -11.54
N LEU A 51 -8.43 9.89 -10.50
CA LEU A 51 -7.53 10.17 -9.39
C LEU A 51 -7.15 8.88 -8.64
N ALA A 52 -8.12 7.99 -8.43
CA ALA A 52 -7.85 6.68 -7.81
C ALA A 52 -6.94 5.80 -8.68
N GLU A 53 -7.16 5.76 -9.98
CA GLU A 53 -6.32 5.01 -10.92
C GLU A 53 -4.89 5.57 -10.98
N GLU A 54 -4.73 6.90 -10.97
CA GLU A 54 -3.43 7.56 -10.95
C GLU A 54 -2.67 7.25 -9.66
N LEU A 55 -3.35 7.32 -8.49
CA LEU A 55 -2.76 6.98 -7.20
C LEU A 55 -2.36 5.51 -7.13
N LEU A 56 -3.22 4.60 -7.60
CA LEU A 56 -2.90 3.16 -7.66
C LEU A 56 -1.70 2.91 -8.56
N GLY A 57 -1.64 3.54 -9.74
CA GLY A 57 -0.50 3.43 -10.65
C GLY A 57 0.80 3.97 -10.04
N HIS A 58 0.73 5.01 -9.22
CA HIS A 58 1.89 5.55 -8.53
C HIS A 58 2.38 4.63 -7.41
N ILE A 59 1.47 4.07 -6.61
CA ILE A 59 1.77 3.11 -5.55
C ILE A 59 2.40 1.85 -6.16
N ASP A 60 1.80 1.30 -7.20
CA ASP A 60 2.28 0.10 -7.87
C ASP A 60 3.68 0.29 -8.49
N ARG A 61 3.95 1.45 -9.07
CA ARG A 61 5.29 1.79 -9.57
C ARG A 61 6.31 1.87 -8.45
N ARG A 62 5.99 2.56 -7.35
CA ARG A 62 6.89 2.64 -6.19
C ARG A 62 7.16 1.28 -5.57
N LEU A 63 6.14 0.43 -5.46
CA LEU A 63 6.29 -0.93 -4.96
C LEU A 63 7.23 -1.75 -5.85
N ARG A 64 7.02 -1.69 -7.16
CA ARG A 64 7.91 -2.39 -8.12
C ARG A 64 9.35 -1.88 -8.05
N GLU A 65 9.57 -0.57 -7.91
CA GLU A 65 10.90 0.00 -7.76
C GLU A 65 11.57 -0.45 -6.45
N MET A 66 10.80 -0.57 -5.36
CA MET A 66 11.32 -1.11 -4.09
C MET A 66 11.69 -2.59 -4.22
N VAL A 67 10.80 -3.40 -4.77
CA VAL A 67 11.07 -4.84 -5.00
C VAL A 67 12.29 -5.02 -5.89
N ALA A 68 12.39 -4.31 -7.00
CA ALA A 68 13.52 -4.40 -7.92
C ALA A 68 14.85 -4.02 -7.24
N ARG A 69 14.85 -3.03 -6.34
CA ARG A 69 16.06 -2.67 -5.58
C ARG A 69 16.46 -3.76 -4.59
N GLU A 70 15.49 -4.37 -3.92
CA GLU A 70 15.77 -5.45 -2.99
C GLU A 70 16.20 -6.74 -3.72
N GLU A 71 15.61 -7.05 -4.87
CA GLU A 71 16.02 -8.19 -5.71
C GLU A 71 17.44 -8.04 -6.30
N ALA A 72 17.89 -6.80 -6.49
CA ALA A 72 19.25 -6.52 -6.94
C ALA A 72 20.32 -6.70 -5.85
N ARG A 73 19.92 -6.86 -4.57
CA ARG A 73 20.85 -7.07 -3.46
C ARG A 73 21.46 -8.47 -3.52
N SER A 74 22.69 -8.56 -3.02
CA SER A 74 23.34 -9.85 -2.88
C SER A 74 22.72 -10.67 -1.76
N PHE A 75 22.55 -11.96 -1.96
CA PHE A 75 22.15 -12.90 -0.91
C PHE A 75 23.09 -12.87 0.30
N ALA A 76 24.35 -12.53 0.09
CA ALA A 76 25.34 -12.39 1.15
C ALA A 76 25.01 -11.24 2.10
N ASP A 77 24.39 -10.16 1.63
CA ASP A 77 24.06 -8.97 2.42
C ASP A 77 23.07 -9.28 3.55
N TYR A 78 22.25 -10.31 3.40
CA TYR A 78 21.29 -10.76 4.43
C TYR A 78 21.92 -11.58 5.57
N ARG A 79 23.24 -11.74 5.55
CA ARG A 79 24.02 -12.30 6.67
C ARG A 79 24.63 -11.19 7.51
N PHE A 80 24.98 -11.49 8.76
CA PHE A 80 25.65 -10.53 9.65
C PHE A 80 27.05 -10.12 9.15
N LEU A 81 27.78 -11.10 8.62
CA LEU A 81 29.11 -10.92 8.06
C LEU A 81 29.11 -11.21 6.57
N VAL A 82 29.83 -10.40 5.82
CA VAL A 82 30.04 -10.52 4.37
C VAL A 82 31.54 -10.56 4.11
N VAL A 83 31.96 -11.38 3.16
CA VAL A 83 33.33 -11.36 2.64
C VAL A 83 33.39 -10.38 1.49
N GLU A 84 34.07 -9.27 1.67
CA GLU A 84 34.23 -8.27 0.61
C GLU A 84 35.66 -8.38 0.02
N GLY A 85 35.72 -8.33 -1.31
CA GLY A 85 36.99 -8.36 -2.05
C GLY A 85 37.33 -9.71 -2.65
N ALA A 86 38.59 -9.84 -3.06
CA ALA A 86 39.12 -11.09 -3.63
C ALA A 86 39.09 -12.21 -2.57
N PRO A 87 38.72 -13.44 -2.93
CA PRO A 87 38.66 -14.59 -2.00
C PRO A 87 39.94 -14.85 -1.19
N GLU A 88 41.06 -14.39 -1.71
CA GLU A 88 42.40 -14.55 -1.11
C GLU A 88 42.67 -13.57 0.03
N ALA A 89 41.94 -12.44 0.10
CA ALA A 89 42.16 -11.40 1.10
C ALA A 89 41.32 -11.59 2.38
N ASN A 90 40.27 -12.42 2.35
CA ASN A 90 39.41 -12.80 3.50
C ASN A 90 39.01 -11.64 4.41
N PHE A 91 38.76 -10.45 3.86
CA PHE A 91 38.21 -9.33 4.65
C PHE A 91 36.75 -9.61 4.98
N VAL A 92 36.55 -10.08 6.19
CA VAL A 92 35.18 -10.28 6.74
C VAL A 92 34.77 -8.98 7.40
N GLN A 93 33.71 -8.37 6.86
CA GLN A 93 33.12 -7.16 7.41
C GLN A 93 31.63 -7.33 7.71
N ARG A 94 31.10 -6.39 8.47
CA ARG A 94 29.66 -6.37 8.73
C ARG A 94 28.91 -6.06 7.44
N SER A 95 27.79 -6.77 7.24
CA SER A 95 26.87 -6.49 6.14
C SER A 95 26.35 -5.05 6.19
N PRO A 96 26.14 -4.39 5.05
CA PRO A 96 25.45 -3.11 5.00
C PRO A 96 24.07 -3.13 5.66
N LEU A 97 23.36 -4.28 5.61
CA LEU A 97 22.06 -4.47 6.24
C LEU A 97 22.12 -4.77 7.75
N SER A 98 23.33 -4.91 8.32
CA SER A 98 23.52 -5.13 9.74
C SER A 98 23.51 -3.85 10.57
N GLY A 99 23.23 -2.69 9.97
CA GLY A 99 23.07 -1.42 10.68
C GLY A 99 21.98 -1.47 11.74
N PHE A 100 22.18 -0.75 12.86
CA PHE A 100 21.17 -0.62 13.90
C PHE A 100 21.23 0.79 14.52
N PRO A 101 20.09 1.51 14.67
CA PRO A 101 18.75 1.12 14.22
C PRO A 101 18.67 0.79 12.72
N VAL A 102 17.67 -0.02 12.32
CA VAL A 102 17.52 -0.38 10.91
C VAL A 102 17.20 0.89 10.12
N ASP A 103 18.12 1.29 9.27
CA ASP A 103 17.96 2.45 8.39
C ASP A 103 17.51 1.96 6.99
N SER A 104 16.38 2.46 6.56
CA SER A 104 15.79 2.07 5.26
C SER A 104 14.91 3.18 4.70
N ASP A 105 14.98 3.35 3.38
CA ASP A 105 14.07 4.23 2.62
C ASP A 105 12.61 3.70 2.60
N ILE A 106 12.37 2.49 3.12
CA ILE A 106 11.07 1.86 3.16
C ILE A 106 10.38 2.21 4.49
N PRO A 107 9.33 3.03 4.49
CA PRO A 107 8.62 3.38 5.70
C PRO A 107 8.04 2.15 6.40
N GLY A 108 8.33 2.01 7.70
CA GLY A 108 7.80 0.91 8.50
C GLY A 108 8.56 -0.41 8.38
N LEU A 109 9.70 -0.44 7.68
CA LEU A 109 10.56 -1.62 7.66
C LEU A 109 11.17 -1.85 9.05
N LEU A 110 10.87 -3.00 9.64
CA LEU A 110 11.37 -3.38 10.96
C LEU A 110 12.77 -4.03 10.90
N GLY A 111 13.06 -4.74 9.83
CA GLY A 111 14.33 -5.43 9.67
C GLY A 111 14.38 -6.31 8.44
N TYR A 112 15.58 -6.82 8.18
CA TYR A 112 15.85 -7.76 7.10
C TYR A 112 16.01 -9.16 7.64
N PHE A 113 15.55 -10.14 6.88
CA PHE A 113 15.70 -11.54 7.23
C PHE A 113 15.75 -12.42 5.98
N GLN A 114 16.18 -13.63 6.17
CA GLN A 114 16.20 -14.67 5.16
C GLN A 114 15.67 -15.97 5.79
N VAL A 115 14.86 -16.68 5.03
CA VAL A 115 14.39 -18.03 5.38
C VAL A 115 14.92 -18.98 4.31
N ASP A 116 15.66 -20.01 4.73
CA ASP A 116 16.16 -21.00 3.78
C ASP A 116 15.10 -22.07 3.43
N ALA A 117 15.44 -22.95 2.49
CA ALA A 117 14.55 -24.02 2.04
C ALA A 117 14.14 -25.02 3.17
N GLN A 118 14.87 -25.01 4.28
CA GLN A 118 14.62 -25.80 5.48
C GLN A 118 13.79 -25.04 6.52
N GLY A 119 13.41 -23.78 6.23
CA GLY A 119 12.63 -22.94 7.15
C GLY A 119 13.49 -22.27 8.23
N ARG A 120 14.82 -22.33 8.15
CA ARG A 120 15.69 -21.66 9.12
C ARG A 120 15.73 -20.18 8.90
N PHE A 121 15.44 -19.44 9.94
CA PHE A 121 15.46 -17.99 9.95
C PHE A 121 16.87 -17.46 10.24
N THR A 122 17.34 -16.55 9.42
CA THR A 122 18.58 -15.78 9.62
C THR A 122 18.30 -14.29 9.43
N THR A 123 19.08 -13.45 10.12
CA THR A 123 18.95 -11.99 10.03
C THR A 123 20.34 -11.36 10.06
N PRO A 124 20.58 -10.26 9.33
CA PRO A 124 21.86 -9.52 9.42
C PRO A 124 22.06 -8.81 10.75
N LEU A 125 21.05 -8.78 11.62
CA LEU A 125 21.17 -8.15 12.94
C LEU A 125 22.15 -8.88 13.86
N LEU A 126 22.25 -10.21 13.76
CA LEU A 126 23.03 -11.05 14.65
C LEU A 126 23.76 -12.14 13.86
N PRO A 127 24.96 -12.58 14.34
CA PRO A 127 25.64 -13.73 13.76
C PRO A 127 24.75 -14.98 13.82
N ALA A 128 24.71 -15.72 12.72
CA ALA A 128 24.04 -17.04 12.68
C ALA A 128 24.90 -18.12 13.34
N ASP A 129 26.22 -17.96 13.30
CA ASP A 129 27.18 -18.88 13.90
C ASP A 129 27.37 -18.55 15.39
N PRO A 130 27.10 -19.49 16.31
CA PRO A 130 27.28 -19.27 17.74
C PRO A 130 28.76 -19.06 18.14
N GLY A 131 29.74 -19.44 17.30
CA GLY A 131 31.14 -19.18 17.48
C GLY A 131 31.57 -17.73 17.20
N VAL A 132 30.70 -16.95 16.55
CA VAL A 132 30.96 -15.56 16.18
C VAL A 132 30.32 -14.62 17.18
N SER A 133 31.14 -13.84 17.88
CA SER A 133 30.64 -12.81 18.80
C SER A 133 30.37 -11.49 18.07
N ALA A 134 29.16 -10.98 18.19
CA ALA A 134 28.81 -9.66 17.65
C ALA A 134 29.64 -8.52 18.28
N LEU A 135 30.08 -8.69 19.53
CA LEU A 135 30.91 -7.73 20.24
C LEU A 135 32.29 -7.55 19.58
N ALA A 136 32.82 -8.62 18.96
CA ALA A 136 34.11 -8.56 18.25
C ALA A 136 34.00 -7.69 16.97
N TYR A 137 32.82 -7.44 16.49
CA TYR A 137 32.54 -6.63 15.29
C TYR A 137 31.92 -5.27 15.64
N GLY A 138 32.18 -4.77 16.85
CA GLY A 138 31.82 -3.40 17.25
C GLY A 138 30.34 -3.19 17.66
N VAL A 139 29.61 -4.26 17.97
CA VAL A 139 28.29 -4.18 18.58
C VAL A 139 28.42 -4.04 20.08
N SER A 140 27.86 -3.00 20.69
CA SER A 140 27.87 -2.86 22.15
C SER A 140 26.90 -3.84 22.82
N THR A 141 27.10 -4.10 24.12
CA THR A 141 26.19 -5.00 24.88
C THR A 141 24.76 -4.47 24.92
N ALA A 142 24.59 -3.16 25.06
CA ALA A 142 23.23 -2.54 25.05
C ALA A 142 22.54 -2.71 23.69
N GLU A 143 23.28 -2.49 22.62
CA GLU A 143 22.81 -2.68 21.25
C GLU A 143 22.50 -4.16 20.96
N LEU A 144 23.32 -5.08 21.46
CA LEU A 144 23.11 -6.52 21.34
C LEU A 144 21.73 -6.95 21.89
N ASN A 145 21.38 -6.45 23.07
CA ASN A 145 20.08 -6.75 23.68
C ASN A 145 18.92 -6.21 22.84
N GLN A 146 19.06 -5.02 22.28
CA GLN A 146 18.03 -4.43 21.41
C GLN A 146 17.88 -5.22 20.09
N ARG A 147 18.99 -5.66 19.51
CA ARG A 147 19.01 -6.51 18.30
C ARG A 147 18.37 -7.87 18.56
N GLN A 148 18.60 -8.46 19.73
CA GLN A 148 17.95 -9.70 20.15
C GLN A 148 16.45 -9.52 20.30
N ALA A 149 15.99 -8.46 20.96
CA ALA A 149 14.58 -8.16 21.12
C ALA A 149 13.89 -7.97 19.75
N LEU A 150 14.52 -7.25 18.83
CA LEU A 150 13.99 -7.08 17.48
C LEU A 150 13.94 -8.41 16.70
N ARG A 151 14.96 -9.25 16.81
CA ARG A 151 14.96 -10.59 16.23
C ARG A 151 13.79 -11.45 16.74
N GLU A 152 13.55 -11.42 18.04
CA GLU A 152 12.42 -12.15 18.65
C GLU A 152 11.07 -11.62 18.16
N GLN A 153 10.93 -10.31 18.03
CA GLN A 153 9.74 -9.69 17.47
C GLN A 153 9.49 -10.13 16.01
N LEU A 154 10.55 -10.13 15.18
CA LEU A 154 10.45 -10.61 13.80
C LEU A 154 10.04 -12.09 13.74
N LEU A 155 10.66 -12.95 14.57
CA LEU A 155 10.31 -14.36 14.66
C LEU A 155 8.85 -14.56 15.08
N HIS A 156 8.37 -13.77 16.03
CA HIS A 156 6.99 -13.83 16.48
C HIS A 156 5.99 -13.50 15.36
N ILE A 157 6.24 -12.40 14.63
CA ILE A 157 5.40 -11.99 13.48
C ILE A 157 5.39 -13.08 12.41
N LEU A 158 6.57 -13.56 12.00
CA LEU A 158 6.70 -14.55 10.94
C LEU A 158 6.09 -15.93 11.32
N SER A 159 6.12 -16.27 12.60
CA SER A 159 5.47 -17.51 13.09
C SER A 159 3.96 -17.41 13.09
N GLN A 160 3.40 -16.23 13.37
CA GLN A 160 1.95 -15.99 13.31
C GLN A 160 1.42 -16.06 11.87
N ASP A 161 2.20 -15.55 10.92
CA ASP A 161 1.82 -15.52 9.49
C ASP A 161 2.11 -16.86 8.78
N GLY A 162 2.62 -17.87 9.48
CA GLY A 162 2.89 -19.22 8.94
C GLY A 162 4.05 -19.25 7.94
N LEU A 163 4.84 -18.19 7.84
CA LEU A 163 5.99 -18.08 6.94
C LEU A 163 7.19 -18.90 7.42
N LEU A 164 7.30 -19.11 8.72
CA LEU A 164 8.23 -20.07 9.28
C LEU A 164 7.49 -21.38 9.43
N SER A 165 7.95 -22.41 8.74
CA SER A 165 7.51 -23.77 9.04
C SER A 165 7.85 -24.05 10.50
N ALA A 166 6.86 -23.94 11.38
CA ALA A 166 6.99 -24.49 12.72
C ALA A 166 7.48 -25.92 12.52
N ASP A 167 8.60 -26.23 13.14
CA ASP A 167 9.29 -27.49 13.17
C ASP A 167 8.28 -28.66 13.09
N ARG A 168 7.92 -29.08 11.86
CA ARG A 168 7.15 -30.28 11.68
C ARG A 168 8.15 -31.41 11.89
N PRO A 169 8.02 -32.16 12.99
CA PRO A 169 8.93 -33.30 13.22
C PRO A 169 8.94 -34.16 11.97
N ALA A 170 10.13 -34.53 11.55
CA ALA A 170 10.40 -35.32 10.33
C ALA A 170 9.59 -36.65 10.21
N GLU A 171 8.88 -37.01 11.24
CA GLU A 171 8.03 -38.19 11.30
C GLU A 171 6.70 -38.08 10.51
N GLN A 172 6.21 -36.85 10.24
CA GLN A 172 4.95 -36.72 9.49
C GLN A 172 5.14 -36.74 7.96
N ARG A 173 6.37 -36.56 7.43
CA ARG A 173 6.67 -36.66 6.00
C ARG A 173 6.70 -38.10 5.45
N LYS A 174 6.64 -39.11 6.29
CA LYS A 174 6.67 -40.54 5.85
C LYS A 174 5.29 -41.18 5.73
N ARG A 175 4.21 -40.41 5.94
CA ARG A 175 2.84 -40.95 5.91
C ARG A 175 1.94 -40.37 4.82
N GLU A 176 2.45 -39.49 3.97
CA GLU A 176 1.86 -39.05 2.69
C GLU A 176 2.71 -39.60 1.51
#